data_28c0de22e0d33ce4f513705e4ee4c6a4
#
_entry.id   28c0de22e0d33ce4f513705e4ee4c6a4
#
_cell.length_a   1.000
_cell.length_b   1.000
_cell.length_c   1.000
_cell.angle_alpha   90.00
_cell.angle_beta   90.00
_cell.angle_gamma   90.00
#
_symmetry.space_group_name_H-M   'P 1'
#
loop_
_entity.id
_entity.type
_entity.pdbx_description
1 polymer ?
#
loop_
_entity_poly.entity_id
_entity_poly.type
_entity_poly.pdbx_seq_one_letter_code
_entity_poly.pdbx_strand_id
1 'polypeptide(L)'
;MQAMYLMVAAVVGMQQPVVPRSVAPALAQAQAALQGWDALDALDGLQALDALDALDVLDGLAALDALDALHAGALQDEQDPTDSLWRAARGAFNRGDYASAAKLYGDLARRYPDATRAGDALYWAAFALYKNDNLVRARDLLVTQQQRYPKAATLRDGDALLARIQSALATQGDEDAHRWVIAHAELPQAPQPPQTPQTPRPAGAHSCPDEDDEDDVRVAALNGLLQMDATNALPILKKVLAKRDGCSAGLRRKAVFIVSQKRSAETEDILLDVARNDPESEVRQQAVFWLSQVGSDRAVTALDSILRSTTDPELREKALFALSQIDNARAAQILRDYAANERAPEEAREKAIFWLGQRRSPENAAFLRGMYAKLTGEDLKEKVIFSLSQMGGADNGRWLMDIALNEREPVEMRKKALFWVGQTGGNLDQLAGLYDRMQNQEMKEQLIFVYSQRHEAAALDQLIRIAKTEPDKELRKKAIFWLGQSHDPRAAQVLLEIINP
;
A
#
# COMPACT_ATOMS: atom_id res chain seq x y z
N MET A 1 -5.20 1.37 -12.71
CA MET A 1 -5.98 0.24 -12.17
C MET A 1 -5.34 -1.11 -12.47
N GLN A 2 -4.85 -1.41 -13.68
CA GLN A 2 -4.17 -2.67 -13.97
C GLN A 2 -2.82 -2.83 -13.24
N ALA A 3 -2.00 -1.78 -13.13
CA ALA A 3 -0.77 -1.82 -12.32
C ALA A 3 -1.06 -2.04 -10.83
N MET A 4 -2.13 -1.46 -10.30
CA MET A 4 -2.62 -1.70 -8.95
C MET A 4 -3.22 -3.10 -8.80
N TYR A 5 -3.79 -3.66 -9.86
CA TYR A 5 -4.28 -5.05 -9.90
C TYR A 5 -3.12 -6.06 -9.94
N LEU A 6 -2.04 -5.76 -10.64
CA LEU A 6 -0.81 -6.57 -10.66
C LEU A 6 -0.07 -6.52 -9.31
N MET A 7 -0.04 -5.38 -8.63
CA MET A 7 0.49 -5.28 -7.28
C MET A 7 -0.34 -6.10 -6.28
N VAL A 8 -1.65 -6.07 -6.37
CA VAL A 8 -2.55 -6.84 -5.49
C VAL A 8 -2.46 -8.35 -5.80
N ALA A 9 -2.28 -8.75 -7.05
CA ALA A 9 -2.13 -10.16 -7.43
C ALA A 9 -0.79 -10.76 -6.94
N ALA A 10 0.30 -9.98 -6.91
CA ALA A 10 1.60 -10.41 -6.40
C ALA A 10 1.60 -10.61 -4.87
N VAL A 11 0.82 -9.79 -4.14
CA VAL A 11 0.67 -9.88 -2.68
C VAL A 11 -0.20 -11.07 -2.24
N VAL A 12 -1.03 -11.61 -3.15
CA VAL A 12 -2.04 -12.66 -2.82
C VAL A 12 -1.56 -14.09 -3.13
N GLY A 13 -0.30 -14.30 -3.54
CA GLY A 13 0.28 -15.66 -3.68
C GLY A 13 -0.37 -16.52 -4.78
N MET A 14 -0.86 -15.93 -5.87
CA MET A 14 -1.32 -16.68 -7.05
C MET A 14 -0.15 -17.40 -7.71
N GLN A 15 -0.35 -18.63 -8.18
CA GLN A 15 0.64 -19.42 -8.91
C GLN A 15 1.26 -18.58 -10.04
N GLN A 16 2.59 -18.48 -10.03
CA GLN A 16 3.33 -17.63 -10.95
C GLN A 16 3.12 -18.11 -12.40
N PRO A 17 2.76 -17.23 -13.32
CA PRO A 17 2.81 -17.52 -14.74
C PRO A 17 4.26 -17.80 -15.15
N VAL A 18 4.46 -18.64 -16.17
CA VAL A 18 5.79 -18.92 -16.72
C VAL A 18 6.32 -17.65 -17.37
N VAL A 19 7.19 -16.94 -16.65
CA VAL A 19 7.77 -15.68 -17.10
C VAL A 19 8.94 -15.96 -18.04
N PRO A 20 9.04 -15.31 -19.20
CA PRO A 20 10.20 -15.41 -20.08
C PRO A 20 11.50 -15.07 -19.33
N ARG A 21 12.58 -15.81 -19.60
CA ARG A 21 13.88 -15.64 -18.91
C ARG A 21 14.46 -14.24 -18.96
N SER A 22 14.06 -13.42 -19.92
CA SER A 22 14.49 -12.03 -20.08
C SER A 22 13.83 -11.07 -19.09
N VAL A 23 12.68 -11.42 -18.51
CA VAL A 23 11.90 -10.57 -17.60
C VAL A 23 12.03 -11.03 -16.14
N ALA A 24 12.51 -12.26 -15.92
CA ALA A 24 12.67 -12.85 -14.60
C ALA A 24 13.48 -12.00 -13.60
N PRO A 25 14.58 -11.32 -13.97
CA PRO A 25 15.34 -10.48 -13.05
C PRO A 25 14.56 -9.25 -12.58
N ALA A 26 13.81 -8.58 -13.46
CA ALA A 26 13.02 -7.41 -13.12
C ALA A 26 11.81 -7.77 -12.25
N LEU A 27 11.18 -8.91 -12.53
CA LEU A 27 10.09 -9.43 -11.69
C LEU A 27 10.59 -9.88 -10.30
N ALA A 28 11.77 -10.51 -10.25
CA ALA A 28 12.40 -10.90 -8.99
C ALA A 28 12.80 -9.68 -8.14
N GLN A 29 13.25 -8.60 -8.77
CA GLN A 29 13.53 -7.33 -8.10
C GLN A 29 12.26 -6.65 -7.59
N ALA A 30 11.20 -6.65 -8.39
CA ALA A 30 9.89 -6.13 -7.96
C ALA A 30 9.26 -6.98 -6.85
N GLN A 31 9.41 -8.31 -6.89
CA GLN A 31 8.96 -9.22 -5.84
C GLN A 31 9.81 -9.11 -4.57
N ALA A 32 11.12 -8.90 -4.67
CA ALA A 32 11.98 -8.67 -3.51
C ALA A 32 11.67 -7.33 -2.83
N ALA A 33 11.35 -6.30 -3.61
CA ALA A 33 10.88 -5.02 -3.10
C ALA A 33 9.52 -5.15 -2.38
N LEU A 34 8.65 -6.10 -2.82
CA LEU A 34 7.34 -6.36 -2.23
C LEU A 34 7.38 -7.31 -1.01
N GLN A 35 8.38 -8.21 -0.92
CA GLN A 35 8.51 -9.14 0.22
C GLN A 35 9.14 -8.54 1.47
N GLY A 36 9.71 -7.32 1.36
CA GLY A 36 10.18 -6.52 2.50
C GLY A 36 9.11 -5.64 3.15
N TRP A 37 7.84 -5.77 2.73
CA TRP A 37 6.76 -4.91 3.19
C TRP A 37 5.97 -5.56 4.32
N ASP A 38 6.30 -5.20 5.55
CA ASP A 38 5.36 -5.30 6.66
C ASP A 38 4.20 -4.31 6.45
N ALA A 39 3.03 -4.60 7.00
CA ALA A 39 1.80 -3.84 6.79
C ALA A 39 1.88 -2.34 7.15
N LEU A 40 2.96 -1.91 7.80
CA LEU A 40 3.29 -0.51 8.12
C LEU A 40 4.09 0.18 7.00
N ASP A 41 4.85 -0.59 6.19
CA ASP A 41 5.62 -0.08 5.03
C ASP A 41 4.75 0.13 3.78
N ALA A 42 3.52 -0.37 3.77
CA ALA A 42 2.53 -0.09 2.71
C ALA A 42 2.19 1.41 2.55
N LEU A 43 2.69 2.26 3.45
CA LEU A 43 2.58 3.72 3.40
C LEU A 43 3.74 4.39 2.64
N ASP A 44 4.82 3.67 2.34
CA ASP A 44 5.91 4.17 1.49
C ASP A 44 5.55 4.08 0.00
N GLY A 45 4.51 4.81 -0.39
CA GLY A 45 4.04 4.90 -1.79
C GLY A 45 5.08 5.43 -2.80
N LEU A 46 6.28 5.79 -2.34
CA LEU A 46 7.37 6.29 -3.17
C LEU A 46 8.22 5.18 -3.78
N GLN A 47 8.41 4.05 -3.10
CA GLN A 47 9.08 2.89 -3.73
C GLN A 47 8.21 2.28 -4.85
N ALA A 48 6.89 2.46 -4.78
CA ALA A 48 5.98 2.07 -5.87
C ALA A 48 6.11 2.99 -7.09
N LEU A 49 6.53 4.24 -6.92
CA LEU A 49 6.80 5.18 -8.03
C LEU A 49 8.16 4.90 -8.68
N ASP A 50 9.18 4.55 -7.91
CA ASP A 50 10.48 4.10 -8.45
C ASP A 50 10.33 2.77 -9.25
N ALA A 51 9.39 1.90 -8.84
CA ALA A 51 9.05 0.71 -9.63
C ALA A 51 8.29 1.03 -10.94
N LEU A 52 7.57 2.15 -11.00
CA LEU A 52 6.93 2.64 -12.23
C LEU A 52 7.96 3.28 -13.19
N ASP A 53 8.96 3.99 -12.67
CA ASP A 53 10.08 4.50 -13.47
C ASP A 53 10.95 3.36 -14.05
N ALA A 54 11.07 2.24 -13.34
CA ALA A 54 11.73 1.03 -13.86
C ALA A 54 10.96 0.36 -15.01
N LEU A 55 9.65 0.63 -15.16
CA LEU A 55 8.84 0.16 -16.28
C LEU A 55 8.98 1.04 -17.53
N ASP A 56 9.38 2.29 -17.39
CA ASP A 56 9.69 3.19 -18.51
C ASP A 56 11.00 2.80 -19.24
N VAL A 57 11.87 2.02 -18.58
CA VAL A 57 13.14 1.50 -19.14
C VAL A 57 12.95 0.21 -19.97
N LEU A 58 11.82 -0.46 -19.81
CA LEU A 58 11.48 -1.59 -20.67
C LEU A 58 10.88 -1.05 -21.97
N ASP A 59 11.64 -1.13 -23.08
CA ASP A 59 11.13 -0.94 -24.44
C ASP A 59 9.69 -1.48 -24.52
N GLY A 60 8.74 -0.64 -24.89
CA GLY A 60 7.29 -0.91 -24.80
C GLY A 60 6.82 -2.24 -25.41
N LEU A 61 7.63 -2.88 -26.28
CA LEU A 61 7.40 -4.20 -26.85
C LEU A 61 7.61 -5.35 -25.85
N ALA A 62 8.62 -5.28 -24.95
CA ALA A 62 8.87 -6.34 -23.98
C ALA A 62 7.83 -6.35 -22.83
N ALA A 63 7.29 -5.18 -22.49
CA ALA A 63 6.18 -5.07 -21.53
C ALA A 63 4.86 -5.58 -22.13
N LEU A 64 4.68 -5.45 -23.44
CA LEU A 64 3.50 -5.96 -24.15
C LEU A 64 3.51 -7.48 -24.29
N ASP A 65 4.68 -8.10 -24.58
CA ASP A 65 4.82 -9.56 -24.59
C ASP A 65 4.61 -10.17 -23.19
N ALA A 66 5.01 -9.47 -22.14
CA ALA A 66 4.75 -9.90 -20.77
C ALA A 66 3.27 -9.76 -20.39
N LEU A 67 2.57 -8.74 -20.88
CA LEU A 67 1.13 -8.56 -20.72
C LEU A 67 0.32 -9.61 -21.50
N ASP A 68 0.74 -9.96 -22.71
CA ASP A 68 0.13 -11.04 -23.49
C ASP A 68 0.31 -12.41 -22.84
N ALA A 69 1.49 -12.68 -22.26
CA ALA A 69 1.72 -13.91 -21.50
C ALA A 69 0.88 -13.98 -20.22
N LEU A 70 0.64 -12.83 -19.55
CA LEU A 70 -0.25 -12.72 -18.40
C LEU A 70 -1.74 -12.85 -18.79
N HIS A 71 -2.14 -12.31 -19.96
CA HIS A 71 -3.49 -12.50 -20.50
C HIS A 71 -3.75 -13.94 -20.94
N ALA A 72 -2.78 -14.59 -21.59
CA ALA A 72 -2.90 -16.01 -21.94
C ALA A 72 -3.03 -16.93 -20.72
N GLY A 73 -2.34 -16.60 -19.62
CA GLY A 73 -2.51 -17.28 -18.34
C GLY A 73 -3.86 -17.01 -17.69
N ALA A 74 -4.35 -15.78 -17.78
CA ALA A 74 -5.66 -15.40 -17.23
C ALA A 74 -6.83 -16.00 -18.01
N LEU A 75 -6.70 -16.17 -19.33
CA LEU A 75 -7.74 -16.82 -20.17
C LEU A 75 -7.82 -18.34 -19.96
N GLN A 76 -6.75 -19.00 -19.50
CA GLN A 76 -6.80 -20.41 -19.10
C GLN A 76 -7.48 -20.60 -17.74
N ASP A 77 -7.44 -19.61 -16.86
CA ASP A 77 -8.15 -19.63 -15.56
C ASP A 77 -9.66 -19.31 -15.67
N GLU A 78 -10.14 -18.74 -16.77
CA GLU A 78 -11.57 -18.46 -16.99
C GLU A 78 -12.42 -19.73 -17.16
N GLN A 79 -11.81 -20.90 -17.27
CA GLN A 79 -12.52 -22.20 -17.36
C GLN A 79 -12.68 -22.91 -16.00
N ASP A 80 -12.10 -22.39 -14.91
CA ASP A 80 -12.31 -22.96 -13.58
C ASP A 80 -13.65 -22.49 -13.00
N PRO A 81 -14.60 -23.41 -12.77
CA PRO A 81 -15.93 -23.08 -12.24
C PRO A 81 -15.87 -22.43 -10.83
N THR A 82 -14.72 -22.49 -10.14
CA THR A 82 -14.53 -21.88 -8.83
C THR A 82 -14.22 -20.38 -8.92
N ASP A 83 -13.69 -19.90 -10.04
CA ASP A 83 -13.21 -18.51 -10.20
C ASP A 83 -14.34 -17.48 -10.16
N SER A 84 -15.48 -17.80 -10.75
CA SER A 84 -16.66 -16.91 -10.73
C SER A 84 -17.21 -16.74 -9.31
N LEU A 85 -17.29 -17.85 -8.55
CA LEU A 85 -17.74 -17.83 -7.15
C LEU A 85 -16.74 -17.09 -6.26
N TRP A 86 -15.44 -17.31 -6.47
CA TRP A 86 -14.37 -16.63 -5.74
C TRP A 86 -14.41 -15.11 -5.95
N ARG A 87 -14.52 -14.65 -7.20
CA ARG A 87 -14.63 -13.23 -7.53
C ARG A 87 -15.88 -12.59 -6.95
N ALA A 88 -17.02 -13.27 -7.02
CA ALA A 88 -18.26 -12.80 -6.43
C ALA A 88 -18.17 -12.67 -4.90
N ALA A 89 -17.60 -13.68 -4.23
CA ALA A 89 -17.40 -13.69 -2.79
C ALA A 89 -16.48 -12.55 -2.34
N ARG A 90 -15.36 -12.35 -3.04
CA ARG A 90 -14.42 -11.27 -2.77
C ARG A 90 -15.03 -9.89 -3.02
N GLY A 91 -15.83 -9.73 -4.06
CA GLY A 91 -16.59 -8.52 -4.32
C GLY A 91 -17.58 -8.18 -3.20
N ALA A 92 -18.30 -9.17 -2.66
CA ALA A 92 -19.19 -8.99 -1.51
C ALA A 92 -18.40 -8.58 -0.25
N PHE A 93 -17.27 -9.26 0.01
CA PHE A 93 -16.40 -8.96 1.13
C PHE A 93 -15.86 -7.52 1.09
N ASN A 94 -15.36 -7.06 -0.06
CA ASN A 94 -14.83 -5.72 -0.26
C ASN A 94 -15.87 -4.60 -0.12
N ARG A 95 -17.14 -4.91 -0.33
CA ARG A 95 -18.27 -3.98 -0.08
C ARG A 95 -18.76 -3.99 1.37
N GLY A 96 -18.17 -4.82 2.25
CA GLY A 96 -18.61 -4.97 3.63
C GLY A 96 -19.84 -5.89 3.80
N ASP A 97 -20.32 -6.53 2.73
CA ASP A 97 -21.40 -7.52 2.79
C ASP A 97 -20.85 -8.89 3.23
N TYR A 98 -20.50 -8.96 4.51
CA TYR A 98 -19.89 -10.15 5.10
C TYR A 98 -20.82 -11.36 5.11
N ALA A 99 -22.14 -11.16 5.19
CA ALA A 99 -23.10 -12.25 5.15
C ALA A 99 -23.11 -12.95 3.79
N SER A 100 -23.18 -12.19 2.70
CA SER A 100 -23.10 -12.72 1.33
C SER A 100 -21.71 -13.31 1.03
N ALA A 101 -20.65 -12.67 1.48
CA ALA A 101 -19.27 -13.16 1.32
C ALA A 101 -19.09 -14.54 1.98
N ALA A 102 -19.51 -14.70 3.24
CA ALA A 102 -19.45 -15.97 3.98
C ALA A 102 -20.22 -17.09 3.27
N LYS A 103 -21.41 -16.76 2.74
CA LYS A 103 -22.22 -17.73 1.97
C LYS A 103 -21.50 -18.17 0.70
N LEU A 104 -21.01 -17.22 -0.11
CA LEU A 104 -20.39 -17.53 -1.41
C LEU A 104 -19.08 -18.31 -1.25
N TYR A 105 -18.21 -17.94 -0.30
CA TYR A 105 -17.01 -18.71 0.02
C TYR A 105 -17.34 -20.10 0.57
N GLY A 106 -18.33 -20.21 1.45
CA GLY A 106 -18.80 -21.50 1.97
C GLY A 106 -19.43 -22.39 0.88
N ASP A 107 -20.14 -21.80 -0.08
CA ASP A 107 -20.71 -22.50 -1.24
C ASP A 107 -19.59 -23.03 -2.16
N LEU A 108 -18.51 -22.26 -2.36
CA LEU A 108 -17.35 -22.70 -3.12
C LEU A 108 -16.71 -23.94 -2.50
N ALA A 109 -16.37 -23.89 -1.22
CA ALA A 109 -15.74 -25.01 -0.51
C ALA A 109 -16.62 -26.26 -0.48
N ARG A 110 -17.94 -26.09 -0.40
CA ARG A 110 -18.90 -27.19 -0.36
C ARG A 110 -19.13 -27.83 -1.74
N ARG A 111 -19.22 -27.01 -2.82
CA ARG A 111 -19.48 -27.49 -4.17
C ARG A 111 -18.25 -28.08 -4.84
N TYR A 112 -17.09 -27.55 -4.50
CA TYR A 112 -15.80 -27.92 -5.10
C TYR A 112 -14.77 -28.24 -4.01
N PRO A 113 -15.01 -29.32 -3.22
CA PRO A 113 -14.15 -29.65 -2.07
C PRO A 113 -12.72 -30.05 -2.47
N ASP A 114 -12.51 -30.50 -3.70
CA ASP A 114 -11.21 -30.92 -4.21
C ASP A 114 -10.47 -29.77 -4.95
N ALA A 115 -11.09 -28.60 -5.06
CA ALA A 115 -10.43 -27.44 -5.68
C ALA A 115 -9.28 -26.94 -4.81
N THR A 116 -8.19 -26.52 -5.46
CA THR A 116 -6.98 -25.99 -4.79
C THR A 116 -7.30 -24.89 -3.77
N ARG A 117 -8.33 -24.08 -4.05
CA ARG A 117 -8.76 -22.95 -3.21
C ARG A 117 -9.82 -23.29 -2.17
N ALA A 118 -10.26 -24.55 -2.07
CA ALA A 118 -11.35 -24.92 -1.15
C ALA A 118 -10.99 -24.67 0.32
N GLY A 119 -9.75 -24.96 0.73
CA GLY A 119 -9.25 -24.67 2.06
C GLY A 119 -9.18 -23.17 2.35
N ASP A 120 -8.69 -22.37 1.41
CA ASP A 120 -8.63 -20.91 1.54
C ASP A 120 -10.03 -20.29 1.55
N ALA A 121 -10.99 -20.86 0.82
CA ALA A 121 -12.37 -20.41 0.85
C ALA A 121 -13.01 -20.61 2.24
N LEU A 122 -12.69 -21.69 2.95
CA LEU A 122 -13.16 -21.89 4.34
C LEU A 122 -12.62 -20.81 5.28
N TYR A 123 -11.34 -20.45 5.17
CA TYR A 123 -10.76 -19.35 5.93
C TYR A 123 -11.50 -18.03 5.67
N TRP A 124 -11.68 -17.64 4.41
CA TRP A 124 -12.34 -16.39 4.08
C TRP A 124 -13.82 -16.36 4.46
N ALA A 125 -14.50 -17.51 4.41
CA ALA A 125 -15.87 -17.65 4.93
C ALA A 125 -15.91 -17.46 6.46
N ALA A 126 -14.97 -18.07 7.18
CA ALA A 126 -14.84 -17.91 8.63
C ALA A 126 -14.48 -16.46 9.02
N PHE A 127 -13.58 -15.83 8.29
CA PHE A 127 -13.21 -14.43 8.53
C PHE A 127 -14.39 -13.47 8.29
N ALA A 128 -15.19 -13.72 7.25
CA ALA A 128 -16.42 -12.95 7.00
C ALA A 128 -17.46 -13.16 8.11
N LEU A 129 -17.61 -14.39 8.61
CA LEU A 129 -18.49 -14.69 9.76
C LEU A 129 -18.00 -14.03 11.04
N TYR A 130 -16.68 -14.01 11.28
CA TYR A 130 -16.07 -13.30 12.40
C TYR A 130 -16.36 -11.80 12.34
N LYS A 131 -16.24 -11.16 11.16
CA LYS A 131 -16.61 -9.75 10.96
C LYS A 131 -18.10 -9.48 11.15
N ASN A 132 -18.94 -10.49 11.02
CA ASN A 132 -20.39 -10.43 11.22
C ASN A 132 -20.83 -10.99 12.60
N ASP A 133 -19.89 -11.05 13.55
CA ASP A 133 -20.08 -11.50 14.94
C ASP A 133 -20.69 -12.92 15.11
N ASN A 134 -20.54 -13.77 14.06
CA ASN A 134 -21.00 -15.15 14.10
C ASN A 134 -19.84 -16.10 14.46
N LEU A 135 -19.39 -15.99 15.71
CA LEU A 135 -18.16 -16.63 16.18
C LEU A 135 -18.23 -18.17 16.14
N VAL A 136 -19.37 -18.75 16.52
CA VAL A 136 -19.54 -20.21 16.57
C VAL A 136 -19.37 -20.84 15.17
N ARG A 137 -20.05 -20.30 14.16
CA ARG A 137 -19.94 -20.81 12.80
C ARG A 137 -18.55 -20.54 12.20
N ALA A 138 -17.92 -19.42 12.55
CA ALA A 138 -16.56 -19.12 12.14
C ALA A 138 -15.57 -20.16 12.69
N ARG A 139 -15.68 -20.50 13.97
CA ARG A 139 -14.91 -21.58 14.62
C ARG A 139 -15.05 -22.90 13.86
N ASP A 140 -16.29 -23.32 13.59
CA ASP A 140 -16.56 -24.61 12.96
C ASP A 140 -15.96 -24.73 11.56
N LEU A 141 -15.94 -23.63 10.79
CA LEU A 141 -15.28 -23.59 9.48
C LEU A 141 -13.76 -23.69 9.57
N LEU A 142 -13.14 -23.05 10.55
CA LEU A 142 -11.68 -23.12 10.76
C LEU A 142 -11.23 -24.50 11.25
N VAL A 143 -12.00 -25.13 12.12
CA VAL A 143 -11.77 -26.53 12.53
C VAL A 143 -11.88 -27.46 11.32
N THR A 144 -12.87 -27.22 10.44
CA THR A 144 -13.00 -27.99 9.20
C THR A 144 -11.81 -27.77 8.27
N GLN A 145 -11.30 -26.53 8.16
CA GLN A 145 -10.11 -26.22 7.38
C GLN A 145 -8.90 -27.01 7.88
N GLN A 146 -8.61 -26.96 9.18
CA GLN A 146 -7.49 -27.69 9.80
C GLN A 146 -7.55 -29.19 9.51
N GLN A 147 -8.74 -29.79 9.62
CA GLN A 147 -8.92 -31.24 9.47
C GLN A 147 -8.85 -31.70 8.03
N ARG A 148 -9.43 -30.96 7.09
CA ARG A 148 -9.57 -31.38 5.70
C ARG A 148 -8.53 -30.80 4.74
N TYR A 149 -7.96 -29.64 5.07
CA TYR A 149 -7.06 -28.91 4.19
C TYR A 149 -5.75 -28.51 4.87
N PRO A 150 -4.96 -29.45 5.40
CA PRO A 150 -3.74 -29.17 6.17
C PRO A 150 -2.61 -28.52 5.33
N LYS A 151 -2.81 -28.36 4.02
CA LYS A 151 -1.89 -27.71 3.09
C LYS A 151 -2.44 -26.38 2.53
N ALA A 152 -3.58 -25.87 3.04
CA ALA A 152 -4.11 -24.60 2.59
C ALA A 152 -3.13 -23.46 2.87
N ALA A 153 -3.01 -22.51 1.95
CA ALA A 153 -2.10 -21.38 2.08
C ALA A 153 -2.44 -20.50 3.32
N THR A 154 -3.72 -20.40 3.65
CA THR A 154 -4.25 -19.63 4.78
C THR A 154 -4.34 -20.42 6.09
N LEU A 155 -3.68 -21.59 6.22
CA LEU A 155 -3.82 -22.42 7.42
C LEU A 155 -3.32 -21.71 8.69
N ARG A 156 -2.14 -21.09 8.64
CA ARG A 156 -1.56 -20.33 9.77
C ARG A 156 -2.45 -19.14 10.19
N ASP A 157 -3.01 -18.44 9.22
CA ASP A 157 -3.93 -17.33 9.48
C ASP A 157 -5.24 -17.86 10.08
N GLY A 158 -5.68 -19.06 9.64
CA GLY A 158 -6.81 -19.79 10.20
C GLY A 158 -6.60 -20.16 11.66
N ASP A 159 -5.41 -20.67 12.02
CA ASP A 159 -5.04 -21.02 13.38
C ASP A 159 -5.05 -19.78 14.32
N ALA A 160 -4.46 -18.67 13.85
CA ALA A 160 -4.45 -17.42 14.59
C ALA A 160 -5.86 -16.83 14.77
N LEU A 161 -6.70 -16.91 13.74
CA LEU A 161 -8.11 -16.49 13.83
C LEU A 161 -8.92 -17.40 14.77
N LEU A 162 -8.69 -18.71 14.73
CA LEU A 162 -9.36 -19.67 15.59
C LEU A 162 -9.03 -19.40 17.08
N ALA A 163 -7.76 -19.13 17.39
CA ALA A 163 -7.36 -18.78 18.75
C ALA A 163 -8.09 -17.52 19.28
N ARG A 164 -8.22 -16.48 18.45
CA ARG A 164 -8.98 -15.26 18.80
C ARG A 164 -10.47 -15.55 19.01
N ILE A 165 -11.08 -16.36 18.13
CA ILE A 165 -12.48 -16.73 18.24
C ILE A 165 -12.72 -17.57 19.51
N GLN A 166 -11.87 -18.54 19.82
CA GLN A 166 -11.96 -19.34 21.03
C GLN A 166 -11.84 -18.50 22.31
N SER A 167 -10.90 -17.55 22.33
CA SER A 167 -10.78 -16.61 23.45
C SER A 167 -12.04 -15.75 23.62
N ALA A 168 -12.63 -15.26 22.51
CA ALA A 168 -13.85 -14.46 22.56
C ALA A 168 -15.07 -15.30 23.03
N LEU A 169 -15.21 -16.51 22.53
CA LEU A 169 -16.28 -17.42 22.96
C LEU A 169 -16.15 -17.83 24.43
N ALA A 170 -14.93 -18.08 24.90
CA ALA A 170 -14.67 -18.38 26.31
C ALA A 170 -15.10 -17.21 27.23
N THR A 171 -14.86 -15.97 26.83
CA THR A 171 -15.32 -14.78 27.57
C THR A 171 -16.84 -14.62 27.55
N GLN A 172 -17.52 -15.20 26.55
CA GLN A 172 -19.00 -15.25 26.44
C GLN A 172 -19.61 -16.43 27.18
N GLY A 173 -18.79 -17.28 27.84
CA GLY A 173 -19.26 -18.40 28.64
C GLY A 173 -19.40 -19.73 27.88
N ASP A 174 -18.81 -19.85 26.68
CA ASP A 174 -18.76 -21.13 25.95
C ASP A 174 -17.78 -22.09 26.65
N GLU A 175 -18.30 -23.17 27.23
CA GLU A 175 -17.52 -24.14 27.98
C GLU A 175 -16.49 -24.91 27.15
N ASP A 176 -16.80 -25.16 25.88
CA ASP A 176 -15.90 -25.86 24.97
C ASP A 176 -14.74 -24.96 24.55
N ALA A 177 -15.03 -23.69 24.29
CA ALA A 177 -14.00 -22.67 24.03
C ALA A 177 -13.13 -22.45 25.28
N HIS A 178 -13.71 -22.43 26.46
CA HIS A 178 -12.96 -22.31 27.71
C HIS A 178 -11.99 -23.49 27.92
N ARG A 179 -12.45 -24.71 27.68
CA ARG A 179 -11.61 -25.92 27.72
C ARG A 179 -10.51 -25.89 26.66
N TRP A 180 -10.84 -25.39 25.46
CA TRP A 180 -9.86 -25.25 24.37
C TRP A 180 -8.76 -24.26 24.77
N VAL A 181 -9.13 -23.09 25.29
CA VAL A 181 -8.16 -22.06 25.76
C VAL A 181 -7.26 -22.62 26.85
N ILE A 182 -7.80 -23.38 27.82
CA ILE A 182 -7.00 -24.02 28.87
C ILE A 182 -6.05 -25.08 28.30
N ALA A 183 -6.51 -25.85 27.31
CA ALA A 183 -5.70 -26.92 26.68
C ALA A 183 -4.59 -26.38 25.78
N HIS A 184 -4.77 -25.17 25.22
CA HIS A 184 -3.80 -24.50 24.35
C HIS A 184 -3.10 -23.32 25.04
N ALA A 185 -3.48 -22.96 26.28
CA ALA A 185 -2.63 -22.14 27.14
C ALA A 185 -1.36 -22.96 27.42
N GLU A 186 -0.22 -22.46 26.97
CA GLU A 186 1.07 -23.09 27.31
C GLU A 186 1.15 -23.21 28.84
N LEU A 187 0.95 -24.45 29.33
CA LEU A 187 1.32 -24.79 30.70
C LEU A 187 2.81 -24.53 30.83
N PRO A 188 3.29 -23.94 31.94
CA PRO A 188 4.71 -23.88 32.20
C PRO A 188 5.28 -25.29 32.01
N GLN A 189 6.16 -25.46 31.01
CA GLN A 189 6.76 -26.75 30.71
C GLN A 189 7.39 -27.28 32.04
N ALA A 190 6.96 -28.47 32.43
CA ALA A 190 7.66 -29.18 33.50
C ALA A 190 9.15 -29.26 33.12
N PRO A 191 10.08 -29.16 34.10
CA PRO A 191 11.51 -29.19 33.86
C PRO A 191 11.84 -30.40 32.96
N GLN A 192 12.37 -30.16 31.77
CA GLN A 192 12.84 -31.23 30.88
C GLN A 192 13.97 -32.01 31.60
N PRO A 193 14.05 -33.34 31.44
CA PRO A 193 15.17 -34.09 31.97
C PRO A 193 16.48 -33.55 31.35
N PRO A 194 17.59 -33.57 32.11
CA PRO A 194 18.84 -32.93 31.72
C PRO A 194 19.29 -33.46 30.34
N GLN A 195 19.31 -32.56 29.37
CA GLN A 195 19.90 -32.84 28.08
C GLN A 195 21.40 -33.04 28.24
N THR A 196 21.96 -34.03 27.55
CA THR A 196 23.41 -34.27 27.50
C THR A 196 24.16 -32.97 27.21
N PRO A 197 25.31 -32.71 27.86
CA PRO A 197 26.01 -31.45 27.74
C PRO A 197 26.36 -31.14 26.31
N GLN A 198 25.67 -30.17 25.74
CA GLN A 198 26.15 -29.50 24.53
C GLN A 198 27.42 -28.73 24.94
N THR A 199 28.46 -28.89 24.14
CA THR A 199 29.72 -28.15 24.31
C THR A 199 29.42 -26.68 24.53
N PRO A 200 30.01 -26.04 25.54
CA PRO A 200 29.73 -24.64 25.83
C PRO A 200 30.04 -23.80 24.59
N ARG A 201 29.02 -23.14 24.05
CA ARG A 201 29.25 -22.01 23.15
C ARG A 201 30.13 -20.99 23.88
N PRO A 202 31.15 -20.42 23.28
CA PRO A 202 31.99 -19.48 23.97
C PRO A 202 31.14 -18.34 24.51
N ALA A 203 31.21 -18.16 25.82
CA ALA A 203 30.62 -17.03 26.53
C ALA A 203 31.30 -15.76 26.00
N GLY A 204 30.59 -15.00 25.15
CA GLY A 204 31.14 -13.77 24.57
C GLY A 204 30.34 -13.05 23.51
N ALA A 205 29.28 -13.66 22.99
CA ALA A 205 28.36 -12.92 22.13
C ALA A 205 27.03 -12.73 22.87
N HIS A 206 26.93 -11.70 23.69
CA HIS A 206 25.62 -11.22 24.12
C HIS A 206 24.95 -10.66 22.89
N SER A 207 24.01 -11.44 22.29
CA SER A 207 23.11 -10.89 21.28
C SER A 207 22.35 -9.73 21.92
N CYS A 208 22.39 -8.58 21.29
CA CYS A 208 21.56 -7.47 21.71
C CYS A 208 20.10 -7.88 21.61
N PRO A 209 19.24 -7.58 22.61
CA PRO A 209 17.82 -7.91 22.53
C PRO A 209 17.18 -7.11 21.40
N ASP A 210 16.45 -7.80 20.55
CA ASP A 210 15.54 -7.17 19.61
C ASP A 210 14.18 -6.93 20.28
N GLU A 211 13.41 -5.97 19.78
CA GLU A 211 12.09 -5.66 20.36
C GLU A 211 11.07 -6.77 20.15
N ASP A 212 11.27 -7.60 19.14
CA ASP A 212 10.41 -8.72 18.74
C ASP A 212 10.93 -10.08 19.21
N ASP A 213 12.03 -10.11 19.99
CA ASP A 213 12.57 -11.34 20.54
C ASP A 213 11.69 -11.80 21.73
N GLU A 214 10.69 -12.62 21.42
CA GLU A 214 9.75 -13.16 22.41
C GLU A 214 10.44 -14.07 23.47
N ASP A 215 11.59 -14.64 23.16
CA ASP A 215 12.38 -15.47 24.04
C ASP A 215 13.23 -14.63 25.03
N ASP A 216 13.40 -13.32 24.78
CA ASP A 216 14.13 -12.45 25.70
C ASP A 216 13.28 -12.05 26.90
N VAL A 217 13.71 -12.47 28.09
CA VAL A 217 13.02 -12.19 29.39
C VAL A 217 12.80 -10.68 29.59
N ARG A 218 13.68 -9.82 29.06
CA ARG A 218 13.57 -8.35 29.16
C ARG A 218 12.41 -7.84 28.31
N VAL A 219 12.23 -8.39 27.11
CA VAL A 219 11.10 -8.09 26.22
C VAL A 219 9.79 -8.56 26.86
N ALA A 220 9.78 -9.78 27.42
CA ALA A 220 8.63 -10.28 28.17
C ALA A 220 8.27 -9.40 29.38
N ALA A 221 9.27 -8.91 30.12
CA ALA A 221 9.07 -7.98 31.24
C ALA A 221 8.48 -6.64 30.77
N LEU A 222 8.95 -6.11 29.62
CA LEU A 222 8.38 -4.90 29.00
C LEU A 222 6.93 -5.12 28.57
N ASN A 223 6.60 -6.27 27.99
CA ASN A 223 5.22 -6.61 27.63
C ASN A 223 4.30 -6.62 28.88
N GLY A 224 4.82 -7.07 30.03
CA GLY A 224 4.12 -6.97 31.31
C GLY A 224 3.76 -5.53 31.69
N LEU A 225 4.62 -4.54 31.39
CA LEU A 225 4.35 -3.13 31.66
C LEU A 225 3.20 -2.56 30.80
N LEU A 226 2.87 -3.20 29.69
CA LEU A 226 1.75 -2.78 28.85
C LEU A 226 0.42 -2.90 29.61
N GLN A 227 0.28 -3.91 30.47
CA GLN A 227 -0.93 -4.14 31.28
C GLN A 227 -1.01 -3.27 32.54
N MET A 228 0.10 -2.68 32.96
CA MET A 228 0.15 -1.84 34.18
C MET A 228 -0.42 -0.43 33.87
N ASP A 229 -0.94 0.22 34.90
CA ASP A 229 -1.32 1.63 34.82
C ASP A 229 -0.12 2.57 34.55
N ALA A 230 -0.40 3.78 34.08
CA ALA A 230 0.64 4.75 33.74
C ALA A 230 1.52 5.12 34.94
N THR A 231 0.94 5.24 36.12
CA THR A 231 1.64 5.66 37.35
C THR A 231 2.76 4.69 37.71
N ASN A 232 2.53 3.39 37.56
CA ASN A 232 3.49 2.36 37.85
C ASN A 232 4.44 2.05 36.69
N ALA A 233 3.94 2.09 35.46
CA ALA A 233 4.73 1.74 34.27
C ALA A 233 5.73 2.84 33.83
N LEU A 234 5.32 4.12 33.81
CA LEU A 234 6.15 5.20 33.28
C LEU A 234 7.49 5.39 34.00
N PRO A 235 7.61 5.28 35.35
CA PRO A 235 8.90 5.39 36.01
C PRO A 235 9.88 4.28 35.59
N ILE A 236 9.37 3.08 35.28
CA ILE A 236 10.20 1.95 34.84
C ILE A 236 10.61 2.17 33.38
N LEU A 237 9.67 2.56 32.50
CA LEU A 237 9.93 2.86 31.10
C LEU A 237 10.96 3.99 30.93
N LYS A 238 10.89 5.04 31.75
CA LYS A 238 11.93 6.10 31.79
C LYS A 238 13.31 5.53 32.09
N LYS A 239 13.43 4.55 33.00
CA LYS A 239 14.72 3.92 33.29
C LYS A 239 15.25 3.09 32.12
N VAL A 240 14.36 2.42 31.37
CA VAL A 240 14.72 1.67 30.16
C VAL A 240 15.21 2.64 29.09
N LEU A 241 14.48 3.74 28.84
CA LEU A 241 14.81 4.76 27.85
C LEU A 241 16.09 5.54 28.20
N ALA A 242 16.46 5.60 29.50
CA ALA A 242 17.71 6.22 29.93
C ALA A 242 18.97 5.39 29.59
N LYS A 243 18.83 4.10 29.26
CA LYS A 243 19.94 3.24 28.83
C LYS A 243 20.21 3.46 27.35
N ARG A 244 21.08 4.41 27.03
CA ARG A 244 21.37 4.85 25.65
C ARG A 244 22.58 4.15 25.03
N ASP A 245 22.81 2.87 25.36
CA ASP A 245 23.77 2.02 24.67
C ASP A 245 23.15 1.36 23.43
N GLY A 246 23.99 1.01 22.44
CA GLY A 246 23.52 0.42 21.18
C GLY A 246 22.79 -0.89 21.39
N CYS A 247 23.18 -1.70 22.39
CA CYS A 247 22.57 -3.01 22.66
C CYS A 247 21.18 -2.91 23.30
N SER A 248 20.78 -1.75 23.79
CA SER A 248 19.44 -1.52 24.36
C SER A 248 18.48 -0.84 23.39
N ALA A 249 18.85 -0.66 22.11
CA ALA A 249 18.03 0.01 21.11
C ALA A 249 16.66 -0.69 20.93
N GLY A 250 16.62 -2.01 20.76
CA GLY A 250 15.38 -2.78 20.64
C GLY A 250 14.47 -2.63 21.87
N LEU A 251 15.05 -2.71 23.09
CA LEU A 251 14.27 -2.48 24.30
C LEU A 251 13.74 -1.05 24.40
N ARG A 252 14.49 -0.05 23.91
CA ARG A 252 14.02 1.34 23.87
C ARG A 252 12.89 1.53 22.86
N ARG A 253 12.98 0.91 21.66
CA ARG A 253 11.87 0.91 20.69
C ARG A 253 10.60 0.35 21.33
N LYS A 254 10.69 -0.82 21.95
CA LYS A 254 9.57 -1.43 22.69
C LYS A 254 9.03 -0.51 23.78
N ALA A 255 9.92 0.13 24.55
CA ALA A 255 9.53 1.06 25.62
C ALA A 255 8.81 2.29 25.05
N VAL A 256 9.23 2.85 23.91
CA VAL A 256 8.55 3.97 23.22
C VAL A 256 7.13 3.58 22.83
N PHE A 257 6.93 2.39 22.25
CA PHE A 257 5.61 1.86 21.97
C PHE A 257 4.73 1.78 23.23
N ILE A 258 5.25 1.21 24.32
CA ILE A 258 4.48 1.06 25.56
C ILE A 258 4.16 2.44 26.16
N VAL A 259 5.09 3.40 26.14
CA VAL A 259 4.84 4.78 26.57
C VAL A 259 3.68 5.40 25.78
N SER A 260 3.65 5.20 24.46
CA SER A 260 2.58 5.77 23.62
C SER A 260 1.18 5.24 23.97
N GLN A 261 1.09 4.03 24.53
CA GLN A 261 -0.16 3.41 24.98
C GLN A 261 -0.62 3.95 26.36
N LYS A 262 0.21 4.72 27.06
CA LYS A 262 -0.12 5.26 28.39
C LYS A 262 -0.74 6.65 28.26
N ARG A 263 -1.98 6.80 28.72
CA ARG A 263 -2.68 8.11 28.75
C ARG A 263 -2.23 8.88 30.00
N SER A 264 -1.15 9.66 29.84
CA SER A 264 -0.61 10.51 30.91
C SER A 264 -0.05 11.79 30.34
N ALA A 265 -0.06 12.87 31.12
CA ALA A 265 0.58 14.14 30.73
C ALA A 265 2.11 13.96 30.50
N GLU A 266 2.73 12.99 31.18
CA GLU A 266 4.16 12.68 31.02
C GLU A 266 4.49 11.94 29.73
N THR A 267 3.51 11.29 29.08
CA THR A 267 3.72 10.54 27.84
C THR A 267 4.32 11.41 26.74
N GLU A 268 3.74 12.58 26.54
CA GLU A 268 4.24 13.54 25.55
C GLU A 268 5.66 13.99 25.87
N ASP A 269 5.97 14.32 27.14
CA ASP A 269 7.30 14.76 27.56
C ASP A 269 8.36 13.68 27.28
N ILE A 270 8.04 12.41 27.55
CA ILE A 270 8.92 11.28 27.28
C ILE A 270 9.17 11.12 25.78
N LEU A 271 8.10 11.13 24.96
CA LEU A 271 8.22 11.01 23.50
C LEU A 271 9.02 12.17 22.89
N LEU A 272 8.84 13.40 23.38
CA LEU A 272 9.59 14.57 22.97
C LEU A 272 11.08 14.45 23.30
N ASP A 273 11.42 13.94 24.48
CA ASP A 273 12.84 13.72 24.87
C ASP A 273 13.50 12.66 23.98
N VAL A 274 12.82 11.54 23.77
CA VAL A 274 13.31 10.44 22.94
C VAL A 274 13.50 10.88 21.49
N ALA A 275 12.49 11.52 20.90
CA ALA A 275 12.56 11.99 19.51
C ALA A 275 13.72 12.96 19.23
N ARG A 276 14.12 13.75 20.24
CA ARG A 276 15.21 14.70 20.12
C ARG A 276 16.57 14.12 20.45
N ASN A 277 16.66 13.26 21.44
CA ASN A 277 17.90 12.98 22.16
C ASN A 277 18.34 11.51 22.13
N ASP A 278 17.53 10.55 21.63
CA ASP A 278 17.99 9.18 21.54
C ASP A 278 19.14 9.05 20.53
N PRO A 279 20.23 8.33 20.82
CA PRO A 279 21.34 8.15 19.89
C PRO A 279 20.95 7.36 18.64
N GLU A 280 20.01 6.42 18.75
CA GLU A 280 19.62 5.55 17.66
C GLU A 280 18.51 6.18 16.80
N SER A 281 18.73 6.23 15.48
CA SER A 281 17.78 6.84 14.54
C SER A 281 16.41 6.18 14.60
N GLU A 282 16.34 4.86 14.58
CA GLU A 282 15.10 4.10 14.62
C GLU A 282 14.27 4.39 15.88
N VAL A 283 14.91 4.55 17.03
CA VAL A 283 14.21 4.92 18.27
C VAL A 283 13.63 6.33 18.19
N ARG A 284 14.39 7.28 17.59
CA ARG A 284 13.88 8.64 17.33
C ARG A 284 12.72 8.63 16.36
N GLN A 285 12.81 7.87 15.26
CA GLN A 285 11.76 7.74 14.25
C GLN A 285 10.46 7.20 14.87
N GLN A 286 10.56 6.18 15.71
CA GLN A 286 9.40 5.62 16.40
C GLN A 286 8.75 6.63 17.34
N ALA A 287 9.54 7.39 18.09
CA ALA A 287 9.01 8.46 18.93
C ALA A 287 8.34 9.59 18.12
N VAL A 288 8.91 9.95 16.96
CA VAL A 288 8.34 10.91 16.00
C VAL A 288 6.98 10.40 15.49
N PHE A 289 6.88 9.12 15.13
CA PHE A 289 5.62 8.52 14.71
C PHE A 289 4.55 8.65 15.80
N TRP A 290 4.86 8.30 17.06
CA TRP A 290 3.90 8.39 18.15
C TRP A 290 3.53 9.83 18.51
N LEU A 291 4.41 10.80 18.31
CA LEU A 291 4.08 12.22 18.47
C LEU A 291 3.01 12.69 17.48
N SER A 292 2.91 12.06 16.28
CA SER A 292 1.83 12.35 15.34
C SER A 292 0.44 11.98 15.90
N GLN A 293 0.38 10.95 16.75
CA GLN A 293 -0.85 10.50 17.39
C GLN A 293 -1.25 11.39 18.58
N VAL A 294 -0.29 12.06 19.21
CA VAL A 294 -0.54 13.06 20.27
C VAL A 294 -1.13 14.34 19.66
N GLY A 295 -0.58 14.79 18.54
CA GLY A 295 -1.10 15.89 17.73
C GLY A 295 -1.16 17.27 18.40
N SER A 296 -0.49 17.45 19.54
CA SER A 296 -0.47 18.71 20.28
C SER A 296 0.37 19.80 19.58
N ASP A 297 0.16 21.07 19.91
CA ASP A 297 0.99 22.17 19.43
C ASP A 297 2.48 22.02 19.83
N ARG A 298 2.76 21.37 20.96
CA ARG A 298 4.11 21.05 21.40
C ARG A 298 4.75 20.00 20.50
N ALA A 299 3.98 18.94 20.15
CA ALA A 299 4.41 17.92 19.21
C ALA A 299 4.69 18.54 17.84
N VAL A 300 3.79 19.37 17.30
CA VAL A 300 3.99 20.10 16.04
C VAL A 300 5.25 20.96 16.07
N THR A 301 5.48 21.69 17.18
CA THR A 301 6.70 22.52 17.35
C THR A 301 7.97 21.67 17.37
N ALA A 302 7.94 20.51 18.03
CA ALA A 302 9.08 19.61 18.09
C ALA A 302 9.37 18.98 16.72
N LEU A 303 8.33 18.54 16.01
CA LEU A 303 8.45 17.99 14.66
C LEU A 303 9.04 19.01 13.67
N ASP A 304 8.61 20.29 13.72
CA ASP A 304 9.21 21.36 12.93
C ASP A 304 10.69 21.56 13.27
N SER A 305 11.06 21.53 14.57
CA SER A 305 12.44 21.63 15.00
C SER A 305 13.29 20.48 14.50
N ILE A 306 12.79 19.23 14.60
CA ILE A 306 13.48 18.03 14.10
C ILE A 306 13.66 18.15 12.58
N LEU A 307 12.60 18.48 11.85
CA LEU A 307 12.61 18.61 10.40
C LEU A 307 13.67 19.61 9.91
N ARG A 308 13.86 20.73 10.64
CA ARG A 308 14.84 21.78 10.29
C ARG A 308 16.27 21.43 10.68
N SER A 309 16.47 20.64 11.73
CA SER A 309 17.80 20.38 12.31
C SER A 309 18.41 19.05 11.92
N THR A 310 17.58 18.06 11.52
CA THR A 310 18.09 16.72 11.24
C THR A 310 18.89 16.65 9.94
N THR A 311 20.01 15.94 9.99
CA THR A 311 20.78 15.52 8.81
C THR A 311 20.40 14.13 8.34
N ASP A 312 19.63 13.39 9.17
CA ASP A 312 19.17 12.04 8.91
C ASP A 312 17.96 12.10 7.94
N PRO A 313 18.07 11.52 6.73
CA PRO A 313 17.00 11.59 5.73
C PRO A 313 15.75 10.81 6.18
N GLU A 314 15.90 9.66 6.85
CA GLU A 314 14.80 8.84 7.31
C GLU A 314 14.01 9.53 8.42
N LEU A 315 14.72 10.10 9.41
CA LEU A 315 14.06 10.88 10.47
C LEU A 315 13.34 12.11 9.90
N ARG A 316 13.89 12.74 8.86
CA ARG A 316 13.24 13.86 8.15
C ARG A 316 11.95 13.42 7.51
N GLU A 317 11.95 12.28 6.83
CA GLU A 317 10.78 11.72 6.19
C GLU A 317 9.70 11.38 7.23
N LYS A 318 10.07 10.71 8.31
CA LYS A 318 9.14 10.40 9.41
C LYS A 318 8.55 11.67 10.05
N ALA A 319 9.32 12.76 10.13
CA ALA A 319 8.82 14.05 10.62
C ALA A 319 7.82 14.70 9.65
N LEU A 320 8.07 14.64 8.33
CA LEU A 320 7.13 15.09 7.29
C LEU A 320 5.84 14.28 7.33
N PHE A 321 5.96 12.95 7.42
CA PHE A 321 4.81 12.06 7.59
C PHE A 321 4.02 12.41 8.86
N ALA A 322 4.69 12.51 10.01
CA ALA A 322 4.05 12.85 11.28
C ALA A 322 3.26 14.16 11.21
N LEU A 323 3.84 15.21 10.61
CA LEU A 323 3.15 16.48 10.39
C LEU A 323 1.93 16.34 9.47
N SER A 324 2.00 15.44 8.48
CA SER A 324 0.87 15.20 7.58
C SER A 324 -0.33 14.54 8.26
N GLN A 325 -0.09 13.74 9.32
CA GLN A 325 -1.13 13.04 10.06
C GLN A 325 -1.83 13.92 11.11
N ILE A 326 -1.22 15.03 11.50
CA ILE A 326 -1.79 15.94 12.50
C ILE A 326 -2.78 16.88 11.82
N ASP A 327 -4.06 16.84 12.24
CA ASP A 327 -5.07 17.77 11.74
C ASP A 327 -4.97 19.13 12.46
N ASN A 328 -3.97 19.93 12.03
CA ASN A 328 -3.64 21.21 12.61
C ASN A 328 -3.19 22.16 11.49
N ALA A 329 -3.73 23.37 11.47
CA ALA A 329 -3.41 24.38 10.46
C ALA A 329 -1.91 24.73 10.44
N ARG A 330 -1.25 24.74 11.62
CA ARG A 330 0.19 24.99 11.75
C ARG A 330 1.01 23.86 11.15
N ALA A 331 0.63 22.60 11.36
CA ALA A 331 1.30 21.45 10.73
C ALA A 331 1.22 21.54 9.20
N ALA A 332 0.03 21.84 8.66
CA ALA A 332 -0.14 22.06 7.23
C ALA A 332 0.70 23.23 6.70
N GLN A 333 0.83 24.31 7.47
CA GLN A 333 1.67 25.44 7.10
C GLN A 333 3.16 25.07 7.07
N ILE A 334 3.65 24.30 8.05
CA ILE A 334 5.04 23.82 8.10
C ILE A 334 5.35 22.96 6.86
N LEU A 335 4.44 22.07 6.46
CA LEU A 335 4.59 21.27 5.24
C LEU A 335 4.68 22.16 3.99
N ARG A 336 3.81 23.18 3.87
CA ARG A 336 3.87 24.14 2.74
C ARG A 336 5.19 24.92 2.73
N ASP A 337 5.61 25.42 3.87
CA ASP A 337 6.87 26.18 4.00
C ASP A 337 8.08 25.30 3.64
N TYR A 338 8.04 24.02 4.03
CA TYR A 338 9.09 23.06 3.70
C TYR A 338 9.11 22.71 2.20
N ALA A 339 7.97 22.44 1.60
CA ALA A 339 7.87 22.19 0.16
C ALA A 339 8.40 23.37 -0.67
N ALA A 340 8.16 24.60 -0.22
CA ALA A 340 8.65 25.83 -0.87
C ALA A 340 10.12 26.17 -0.60
N ASN A 341 10.75 25.51 0.37
CA ASN A 341 12.13 25.84 0.77
C ASN A 341 13.14 25.29 -0.23
N GLU A 342 13.65 26.12 -1.13
CA GLU A 342 14.64 25.73 -2.16
C GLU A 342 15.98 25.25 -1.59
N ARG A 343 16.25 25.48 -0.29
CA ARG A 343 17.46 24.99 0.38
C ARG A 343 17.28 23.58 0.95
N ALA A 344 16.05 23.09 1.03
CA ALA A 344 15.77 21.74 1.49
C ALA A 344 16.15 20.73 0.39
N PRO A 345 16.53 19.48 0.76
CA PRO A 345 16.76 18.42 -0.20
C PRO A 345 15.53 18.21 -1.08
N GLU A 346 15.75 18.05 -2.38
CA GLU A 346 14.67 17.95 -3.37
C GLU A 346 13.74 16.78 -3.08
N GLU A 347 14.31 15.61 -2.81
CA GLU A 347 13.56 14.40 -2.43
C GLU A 347 12.61 14.66 -1.22
N ALA A 348 13.09 15.37 -0.20
CA ALA A 348 12.26 15.69 0.96
C ALA A 348 11.17 16.73 0.62
N ARG A 349 11.41 17.62 -0.35
CA ARG A 349 10.40 18.55 -0.87
C ARG A 349 9.31 17.80 -1.64
N GLU A 350 9.69 16.78 -2.43
CA GLU A 350 8.75 15.90 -3.11
C GLU A 350 7.83 15.19 -2.12
N LYS A 351 8.40 14.64 -1.02
CA LYS A 351 7.63 14.04 0.07
C LYS A 351 6.63 15.02 0.69
N ALA A 352 7.07 16.26 0.94
CA ALA A 352 6.19 17.30 1.46
C ALA A 352 5.04 17.65 0.49
N ILE A 353 5.32 17.75 -0.81
CA ILE A 353 4.32 17.95 -1.87
C ILE A 353 3.33 16.79 -1.91
N PHE A 354 3.81 15.55 -1.85
CA PHE A 354 2.99 14.35 -1.81
C PHE A 354 2.03 14.38 -0.62
N TRP A 355 2.53 14.62 0.60
CA TRP A 355 1.70 14.66 1.80
C TRP A 355 0.69 15.81 1.79
N LEU A 356 1.02 16.97 1.21
CA LEU A 356 0.07 18.06 0.98
C LEU A 356 -1.06 17.62 0.05
N GLY A 357 -0.76 16.81 -0.97
CA GLY A 357 -1.75 16.23 -1.89
C GLY A 357 -2.70 15.23 -1.21
N GLN A 358 -2.18 14.42 -0.26
CA GLN A 358 -3.02 13.48 0.48
C GLN A 358 -4.04 14.19 1.39
N ARG A 359 -3.73 15.38 1.87
CA ARG A 359 -4.65 16.23 2.64
C ARG A 359 -5.48 17.09 1.69
N ARG A 360 -6.53 16.53 1.12
CA ARG A 360 -7.42 17.13 0.12
C ARG A 360 -8.06 18.43 0.58
N SER A 361 -7.27 19.49 0.83
CA SER A 361 -7.77 20.80 1.21
C SER A 361 -7.68 21.80 0.04
N PRO A 362 -8.66 22.72 -0.09
CA PRO A 362 -8.62 23.78 -1.11
C PRO A 362 -7.37 24.66 -0.99
N GLU A 363 -6.91 24.92 0.24
CA GLU A 363 -5.72 25.72 0.53
C GLU A 363 -4.45 25.04 0.03
N ASN A 364 -4.32 23.71 0.24
CA ASN A 364 -3.19 22.95 -0.28
C ASN A 364 -3.21 22.89 -1.80
N ALA A 365 -4.38 22.69 -2.41
CA ALA A 365 -4.51 22.70 -3.86
C ALA A 365 -4.10 24.07 -4.47
N ALA A 366 -4.57 25.17 -3.87
CA ALA A 366 -4.20 26.52 -4.30
C ALA A 366 -2.68 26.76 -4.14
N PHE A 367 -2.10 26.32 -3.02
CA PHE A 367 -0.67 26.42 -2.77
C PHE A 367 0.14 25.64 -3.83
N LEU A 368 -0.21 24.39 -4.08
CA LEU A 368 0.48 23.53 -5.05
C LEU A 368 0.41 24.11 -6.47
N ARG A 369 -0.75 24.58 -6.91
CA ARG A 369 -0.88 25.27 -8.22
C ARG A 369 0.00 26.52 -8.31
N GLY A 370 0.03 27.33 -7.24
CA GLY A 370 0.87 28.53 -7.18
C GLY A 370 2.37 28.23 -7.11
N MET A 371 2.73 27.10 -6.48
CA MET A 371 4.09 26.63 -6.39
C MET A 371 4.62 26.14 -7.75
N TYR A 372 3.81 25.39 -8.51
CA TYR A 372 4.17 24.84 -9.81
C TYR A 372 4.75 25.89 -10.76
N ALA A 373 4.16 27.06 -10.83
CA ALA A 373 4.61 28.14 -11.70
C ALA A 373 6.00 28.69 -11.35
N LYS A 374 6.51 28.41 -10.14
CA LYS A 374 7.82 28.85 -9.67
C LYS A 374 8.89 27.76 -9.76
N LEU A 375 8.49 26.52 -9.98
CA LEU A 375 9.40 25.39 -10.08
C LEU A 375 10.11 25.38 -11.42
N THR A 376 11.41 25.09 -11.40
CA THR A 376 12.27 24.91 -12.58
C THR A 376 12.60 23.44 -12.83
N GLY A 377 12.62 22.59 -11.76
CA GLY A 377 12.87 21.16 -11.87
C GLY A 377 11.62 20.39 -12.33
N GLU A 378 11.82 19.41 -13.22
CA GLU A 378 10.73 18.58 -13.76
C GLU A 378 10.18 17.63 -12.70
N ASP A 379 11.03 17.04 -11.84
CA ASP A 379 10.63 16.09 -10.80
C ASP A 379 9.62 16.68 -9.81
N LEU A 380 9.91 17.89 -9.30
CA LEU A 380 8.98 18.60 -8.43
C LEU A 380 7.69 19.02 -9.15
N LYS A 381 7.78 19.41 -10.43
CA LYS A 381 6.60 19.71 -11.26
C LYS A 381 5.72 18.48 -11.42
N GLU A 382 6.32 17.34 -11.73
CA GLU A 382 5.62 16.06 -11.84
C GLU A 382 4.91 15.71 -10.55
N LYS A 383 5.61 15.82 -9.42
CA LYS A 383 5.03 15.53 -8.11
C LYS A 383 3.83 16.44 -7.79
N VAL A 384 3.86 17.70 -8.21
CA VAL A 384 2.72 18.63 -8.10
C VAL A 384 1.55 18.20 -8.99
N ILE A 385 1.81 17.84 -10.25
CA ILE A 385 0.81 17.32 -11.19
C ILE A 385 0.14 16.08 -10.59
N PHE A 386 0.93 15.12 -10.11
CA PHE A 386 0.44 13.92 -9.45
C PHE A 386 -0.42 14.25 -8.23
N SER A 387 0.10 15.07 -7.31
CA SER A 387 -0.61 15.41 -6.09
C SER A 387 -1.97 16.08 -6.35
N LEU A 388 -2.03 17.02 -7.30
CA LEU A 388 -3.28 17.68 -7.68
C LEU A 388 -4.27 16.74 -8.39
N SER A 389 -3.77 15.75 -9.15
CA SER A 389 -4.62 14.72 -9.75
C SER A 389 -5.28 13.84 -8.69
N GLN A 390 -4.52 13.45 -7.64
CA GLN A 390 -5.03 12.63 -6.54
C GLN A 390 -6.02 13.39 -5.64
N MET A 391 -5.85 14.70 -5.51
CA MET A 391 -6.82 15.54 -4.80
C MET A 391 -8.17 15.58 -5.52
N GLY A 392 -8.17 15.47 -6.85
CA GLY A 392 -9.38 15.51 -7.67
C GLY A 392 -10.06 16.89 -7.68
N GLY A 393 -11.33 16.91 -8.06
CA GLY A 393 -12.13 18.13 -8.13
C GLY A 393 -12.02 18.89 -9.45
N ALA A 394 -13.09 19.62 -9.82
CA ALA A 394 -13.21 20.29 -11.10
C ALA A 394 -12.12 21.35 -11.35
N ASP A 395 -11.69 22.06 -10.29
CA ASP A 395 -10.66 23.11 -10.41
C ASP A 395 -9.28 22.50 -10.72
N ASN A 396 -8.93 21.39 -10.07
CA ASN A 396 -7.68 20.69 -10.38
C ASN A 396 -7.72 20.05 -11.75
N GLY A 397 -8.85 19.47 -12.16
CA GLY A 397 -9.02 18.93 -13.51
C GLY A 397 -8.86 20.01 -14.60
N ARG A 398 -9.42 21.21 -14.40
CA ARG A 398 -9.21 22.33 -15.31
C ARG A 398 -7.75 22.76 -15.36
N TRP A 399 -7.12 22.90 -14.20
CA TRP A 399 -5.71 23.27 -14.11
C TRP A 399 -4.79 22.24 -14.82
N LEU A 400 -5.04 20.94 -14.62
CA LEU A 400 -4.29 19.89 -15.36
C LEU A 400 -4.49 19.99 -16.86
N MET A 401 -5.71 20.29 -17.32
CA MET A 401 -5.99 20.53 -18.73
C MET A 401 -5.24 21.76 -19.26
N ASP A 402 -5.19 22.86 -18.48
CA ASP A 402 -4.44 24.06 -18.83
C ASP A 402 -2.94 23.76 -18.99
N ILE A 403 -2.35 22.95 -18.12
CA ILE A 403 -0.96 22.50 -18.27
C ILE A 403 -0.76 21.65 -19.52
N ALA A 404 -1.66 20.68 -19.78
CA ALA A 404 -1.58 19.82 -20.96
C ALA A 404 -1.62 20.61 -22.28
N LEU A 405 -2.36 21.71 -22.30
CA LEU A 405 -2.52 22.55 -23.49
C LEU A 405 -1.50 23.69 -23.59
N ASN A 406 -0.75 23.98 -22.55
CA ASN A 406 0.21 25.08 -22.55
C ASN A 406 1.50 24.70 -23.30
N GLU A 407 1.65 25.17 -24.53
CA GLU A 407 2.83 24.91 -25.38
C GLU A 407 4.16 25.44 -24.79
N ARG A 408 4.12 26.27 -23.74
CA ARG A 408 5.34 26.76 -23.07
C ARG A 408 5.85 25.76 -22.03
N GLU A 409 5.04 24.80 -21.61
CA GLU A 409 5.46 23.74 -20.71
C GLU A 409 6.24 22.66 -21.48
N PRO A 410 7.23 22.00 -20.83
CA PRO A 410 7.91 20.85 -21.39
C PRO A 410 6.90 19.77 -21.84
N VAL A 411 7.17 19.11 -22.97
CA VAL A 411 6.26 18.10 -23.52
C VAL A 411 5.95 17.00 -22.52
N GLU A 412 6.92 16.59 -21.71
CA GLU A 412 6.73 15.56 -20.69
C GLU A 412 5.72 16.01 -19.62
N MET A 413 5.80 17.22 -19.11
CA MET A 413 4.84 17.75 -18.15
C MET A 413 3.43 17.82 -18.74
N ARG A 414 3.32 18.19 -20.01
CA ARG A 414 2.05 18.20 -20.76
C ARG A 414 1.47 16.79 -20.89
N LYS A 415 2.29 15.80 -21.24
CA LYS A 415 1.90 14.39 -21.35
C LYS A 415 1.39 13.85 -20.02
N LYS A 416 2.14 14.11 -18.91
CA LYS A 416 1.74 13.70 -17.56
C LYS A 416 0.43 14.35 -17.13
N ALA A 417 0.26 15.63 -17.37
CA ALA A 417 -0.99 16.33 -17.08
C ALA A 417 -2.17 15.74 -17.88
N LEU A 418 -1.99 15.49 -19.19
CA LEU A 418 -3.00 14.88 -20.03
C LEU A 418 -3.37 13.46 -19.60
N PHE A 419 -2.38 12.65 -19.20
CA PHE A 419 -2.59 11.33 -18.63
C PHE A 419 -3.53 11.40 -17.42
N TRP A 420 -3.23 12.28 -16.47
CA TRP A 420 -4.04 12.41 -15.26
C TRP A 420 -5.42 12.98 -15.52
N VAL A 421 -5.58 13.89 -16.49
CA VAL A 421 -6.92 14.33 -16.95
C VAL A 421 -7.73 13.13 -17.44
N GLY A 422 -7.10 12.22 -18.18
CA GLY A 422 -7.73 10.99 -18.65
C GLY A 422 -8.18 10.08 -17.52
N GLN A 423 -7.32 9.90 -16.49
CA GLN A 423 -7.57 8.99 -15.36
C GLN A 423 -8.58 9.53 -14.34
N THR A 424 -8.63 10.84 -14.14
CA THR A 424 -9.48 11.47 -13.11
C THR A 424 -10.88 11.84 -13.57
N GLY A 425 -11.30 11.35 -14.74
CA GLY A 425 -12.66 11.54 -15.26
C GLY A 425 -12.89 12.90 -15.94
N GLY A 426 -11.83 13.48 -16.54
CA GLY A 426 -11.96 14.66 -17.41
C GLY A 426 -13.07 14.47 -18.44
N ASN A 427 -13.80 15.56 -18.79
CA ASN A 427 -14.90 15.50 -19.74
C ASN A 427 -14.39 14.99 -21.09
N LEU A 428 -14.90 13.82 -21.52
CA LEU A 428 -14.49 13.17 -22.78
C LEU A 428 -14.78 14.04 -24.01
N ASP A 429 -15.88 14.82 -23.99
CA ASP A 429 -16.20 15.73 -25.11
C ASP A 429 -15.11 16.80 -25.30
N GLN A 430 -14.52 17.27 -24.20
CA GLN A 430 -13.38 18.18 -24.26
C GLN A 430 -12.13 17.50 -24.83
N LEU A 431 -11.88 16.25 -24.43
CA LEU A 431 -10.76 15.46 -24.95
C LEU A 431 -10.93 15.11 -26.42
N ALA A 432 -12.14 14.74 -26.86
CA ALA A 432 -12.43 14.35 -28.23
C ALA A 432 -12.06 15.44 -29.27
N GLY A 433 -12.31 16.69 -28.92
CA GLY A 433 -11.97 17.83 -29.81
C GLY A 433 -10.50 18.26 -29.79
N LEU A 434 -9.66 17.65 -28.89
CA LEU A 434 -8.26 18.08 -28.77
C LEU A 434 -7.36 17.46 -29.82
N TYR A 435 -7.60 16.23 -30.25
CA TYR A 435 -6.71 15.49 -31.14
C TYR A 435 -6.40 16.26 -32.44
N ASP A 436 -7.40 16.80 -33.08
CA ASP A 436 -7.24 17.52 -34.34
C ASP A 436 -6.56 18.89 -34.20
N ARG A 437 -6.58 19.45 -32.97
CA ARG A 437 -5.93 20.73 -32.66
C ARG A 437 -4.48 20.57 -32.20
N MET A 438 -4.08 19.36 -31.82
CA MET A 438 -2.71 19.07 -31.39
C MET A 438 -1.77 18.99 -32.58
N GLN A 439 -0.66 19.74 -32.53
CA GLN A 439 0.40 19.70 -33.54
C GLN A 439 1.54 18.75 -33.14
N ASN A 440 1.78 18.59 -31.86
CA ASN A 440 2.85 17.73 -31.33
C ASN A 440 2.45 16.26 -31.43
N GLN A 441 3.30 15.43 -32.05
CA GLN A 441 3.05 14.01 -32.27
C GLN A 441 2.97 13.21 -30.97
N GLU A 442 3.86 13.49 -30.01
CA GLU A 442 3.87 12.81 -28.71
C GLU A 442 2.61 13.10 -27.89
N MET A 443 2.09 14.34 -27.99
CA MET A 443 0.82 14.69 -27.36
C MET A 443 -0.38 13.99 -28.01
N LYS A 444 -0.37 13.82 -29.34
CA LYS A 444 -1.37 13.00 -30.04
C LYS A 444 -1.32 11.54 -29.61
N GLU A 445 -0.12 10.99 -29.50
CA GLU A 445 0.10 9.64 -29.00
C GLU A 445 -0.43 9.46 -27.59
N GLN A 446 -0.09 10.40 -26.70
CA GLN A 446 -0.61 10.39 -25.33
C GLN A 446 -2.15 10.45 -25.30
N LEU A 447 -2.77 11.19 -26.22
CA LEU A 447 -4.22 11.27 -26.29
C LEU A 447 -4.85 9.97 -26.81
N ILE A 448 -4.22 9.30 -27.79
CA ILE A 448 -4.61 7.94 -28.23
C ILE A 448 -4.58 6.98 -27.04
N PHE A 449 -3.52 7.04 -26.22
CA PHE A 449 -3.42 6.23 -25.02
C PHE A 449 -4.53 6.57 -24.02
N VAL A 450 -4.82 7.86 -23.79
CA VAL A 450 -5.93 8.28 -22.90
C VAL A 450 -7.26 7.73 -23.38
N TYR A 451 -7.56 7.75 -24.67
CA TYR A 451 -8.79 7.16 -25.22
C TYR A 451 -8.85 5.65 -24.97
N SER A 452 -7.72 4.94 -25.10
CA SER A 452 -7.69 3.48 -24.88
C SER A 452 -7.98 3.07 -23.43
N GLN A 453 -7.71 3.96 -22.47
CA GLN A 453 -7.96 3.69 -21.03
C GLN A 453 -9.41 4.03 -20.61
N ARG A 454 -10.23 4.52 -21.53
CA ARG A 454 -11.60 4.95 -21.25
C ARG A 454 -12.58 3.92 -21.80
N HIS A 455 -13.64 3.65 -21.04
CA HIS A 455 -14.67 2.65 -21.38
C HIS A 455 -15.90 3.25 -22.09
N GLU A 456 -15.93 4.57 -22.24
CA GLU A 456 -17.05 5.24 -22.90
C GLU A 456 -17.01 5.04 -24.41
N ALA A 457 -18.19 4.80 -25.01
CA ALA A 457 -18.32 4.60 -26.46
C ALA A 457 -17.67 5.71 -27.30
N ALA A 458 -17.74 6.95 -26.84
CA ALA A 458 -17.14 8.09 -27.54
C ALA A 458 -15.59 8.04 -27.57
N ALA A 459 -14.94 7.42 -26.58
CA ALA A 459 -13.48 7.22 -26.64
C ALA A 459 -13.10 6.20 -27.72
N LEU A 460 -13.84 5.10 -27.80
CA LEU A 460 -13.66 4.12 -28.86
C LEU A 460 -13.92 4.75 -30.25
N ASP A 461 -14.95 5.60 -30.37
CA ASP A 461 -15.25 6.30 -31.64
C ASP A 461 -14.07 7.17 -32.08
N GLN A 462 -13.36 7.82 -31.14
CA GLN A 462 -12.12 8.56 -31.47
C GLN A 462 -11.00 7.64 -31.95
N LEU A 463 -10.78 6.49 -31.31
CA LEU A 463 -9.78 5.50 -31.72
C LEU A 463 -10.11 4.97 -33.10
N ILE A 464 -11.38 4.65 -33.41
CA ILE A 464 -11.86 4.21 -34.72
C ILE A 464 -11.60 5.31 -35.78
N ARG A 465 -11.95 6.55 -35.46
CA ARG A 465 -11.73 7.68 -36.38
C ARG A 465 -10.24 7.83 -36.71
N ILE A 466 -9.37 7.83 -35.69
CA ILE A 466 -7.92 7.96 -35.86
C ILE A 466 -7.37 6.77 -36.66
N ALA A 467 -7.76 5.56 -36.39
CA ALA A 467 -7.33 4.37 -37.12
C ALA A 467 -7.69 4.40 -38.60
N LYS A 468 -8.81 5.04 -38.96
CA LYS A 468 -9.28 5.17 -40.37
C LYS A 468 -8.70 6.38 -41.08
N THR A 469 -8.53 7.52 -40.42
CA THR A 469 -8.32 8.82 -41.11
C THR A 469 -7.00 9.52 -40.76
N GLU A 470 -6.24 9.09 -39.75
CA GLU A 470 -4.99 9.75 -39.37
C GLU A 470 -3.94 9.60 -40.48
N PRO A 471 -3.37 10.70 -41.00
CA PRO A 471 -2.37 10.67 -42.08
C PRO A 471 -1.04 10.05 -41.59
N ASP A 472 -0.64 10.33 -40.36
CA ASP A 472 0.59 9.77 -39.77
C ASP A 472 0.42 8.26 -39.54
N LYS A 473 1.32 7.48 -40.18
CA LYS A 473 1.25 6.01 -40.14
C LYS A 473 1.50 5.45 -38.76
N GLU A 474 2.37 6.08 -37.98
CA GLU A 474 2.72 5.57 -36.62
C GLU A 474 1.58 5.83 -35.66
N LEU A 475 1.00 7.02 -35.64
CA LEU A 475 -0.19 7.32 -34.86
C LEU A 475 -1.38 6.43 -35.21
N ARG A 476 -1.55 6.17 -36.52
CA ARG A 476 -2.61 5.27 -37.02
C ARG A 476 -2.39 3.85 -36.53
N LYS A 477 -1.16 3.31 -36.59
CA LYS A 477 -0.81 1.99 -36.04
C LYS A 477 -1.10 1.89 -34.55
N LYS A 478 -0.77 2.93 -33.76
CA LYS A 478 -1.07 2.97 -32.34
C LYS A 478 -2.57 2.91 -32.06
N ALA A 479 -3.38 3.65 -32.80
CA ALA A 479 -4.84 3.57 -32.68
C ALA A 479 -5.36 2.17 -33.05
N ILE A 480 -4.85 1.56 -34.13
CA ILE A 480 -5.18 0.18 -34.53
C ILE A 480 -4.79 -0.81 -33.46
N PHE A 481 -3.60 -0.67 -32.86
CA PHE A 481 -3.15 -1.51 -31.75
C PHE A 481 -4.14 -1.46 -30.58
N TRP A 482 -4.52 -0.27 -30.14
CA TRP A 482 -5.45 -0.12 -29.03
C TRP A 482 -6.88 -0.59 -29.37
N LEU A 483 -7.31 -0.51 -30.62
CA LEU A 483 -8.55 -1.13 -31.09
C LEU A 483 -8.50 -2.66 -30.94
N GLY A 484 -7.33 -3.28 -31.24
CA GLY A 484 -7.13 -4.71 -31.06
C GLY A 484 -7.20 -5.17 -29.59
N GLN A 485 -6.90 -4.28 -28.65
CA GLN A 485 -7.03 -4.53 -27.20
C GLN A 485 -8.45 -4.23 -26.67
N SER A 486 -9.33 -3.68 -27.50
CA SER A 486 -10.71 -3.39 -27.11
C SER A 486 -11.58 -4.64 -27.21
N HIS A 487 -12.43 -4.87 -26.21
CA HIS A 487 -13.42 -5.94 -26.23
C HIS A 487 -14.75 -5.53 -26.90
N ASP A 488 -14.83 -4.32 -27.48
CA ASP A 488 -16.03 -3.87 -28.16
C ASP A 488 -16.11 -4.50 -29.57
N PRO A 489 -17.23 -5.14 -29.92
CA PRO A 489 -17.40 -5.79 -31.24
C PRO A 489 -17.16 -4.87 -32.44
N ARG A 490 -17.38 -3.57 -32.28
CA ARG A 490 -17.14 -2.56 -33.33
C ARG A 490 -15.66 -2.46 -33.71
N ALA A 491 -14.76 -2.68 -32.75
CA ALA A 491 -13.33 -2.67 -33.04
C ALA A 491 -12.94 -3.78 -34.01
N ALA A 492 -13.42 -5.01 -33.83
CA ALA A 492 -13.15 -6.13 -34.72
C ALA A 492 -13.66 -5.87 -36.14
N GLN A 493 -14.86 -5.28 -36.30
CA GLN A 493 -15.39 -4.90 -37.62
C GLN A 493 -14.51 -3.86 -38.31
N VAL A 494 -14.04 -2.84 -37.56
CA VAL A 494 -13.19 -1.79 -38.12
C VAL A 494 -11.82 -2.33 -38.57
N LEU A 495 -11.24 -3.25 -37.76
CA LEU A 495 -9.99 -3.91 -38.12
C LEU A 495 -10.13 -4.73 -39.42
N LEU A 496 -11.27 -5.43 -39.58
CA LEU A 496 -11.58 -6.18 -40.80
C LEU A 496 -11.70 -5.24 -42.02
N GLU A 497 -12.36 -4.09 -41.87
CA GLU A 497 -12.47 -3.07 -42.95
C GLU A 497 -11.10 -2.46 -43.33
N ILE A 498 -10.17 -2.31 -42.37
CA ILE A 498 -8.81 -1.82 -42.61
C ILE A 498 -7.97 -2.86 -43.37
N ILE A 499 -8.19 -4.17 -43.10
CA ILE A 499 -7.47 -5.28 -43.73
C ILE A 499 -8.00 -5.50 -45.17
N ASN A 500 -9.30 -5.32 -45.38
CA ASN A 500 -9.98 -5.54 -46.68
C ASN A 500 -10.64 -4.21 -47.16
N PRO A 501 -9.83 -3.25 -47.61
CA PRO A 501 -10.32 -1.91 -47.98
C PRO A 501 -11.24 -1.91 -49.22
#